data_3d120ac0f8d42c060ef79c14018e8b21
#
_entry.id   3d120ac0f8d42c060ef79c14018e8b21
#
_cell.length_a   1.000
_cell.length_b   1.000
_cell.length_c   1.000
_cell.angle_alpha   90.00
_cell.angle_beta   90.00
_cell.angle_gamma   90.00
#
_symmetry.space_group_name_H-M   'P 1'
#
loop_
_entity.id
_entity.type
_entity.pdbx_description
1 polymer ?
#
loop_
_entity_poly.entity_id
_entity_poly.type
_entity_poly.pdbx_seq_one_letter_code
_entity_poly.pdbx_strand_id
1 'polypeptide(L)'
;ARLINVHTGLLMDLPRDVEIDWFTLVTIFDAEMFYHANFEQINENNVMQFLLAEPNNPISLLNSLSAVRENARTSLDILPEETWEQVNELYLLVKNEMAAISNRRRRQQLLLTIMERCQTVWGILVNHMSRNHAYHFMQTAKHLERADMTSRILEMTSLLMAENRSESMRAAEGILWTHLLRALSAQQMYTQTYSSSVNADGVLTFLIRDEAFPRSLFFSLKAIGRYLWPLPQSATTLEHHQKIMSEMFNENLKELPAEMIYTRMDELQAKLAELSSQISQKWFHPDRSVA
;
A
#
# COMPACT_ATOMS: atom_id res chain seq x y z
N ALA A 1 8.25 -3.80 0.52
CA ALA A 1 9.54 -3.57 1.17
C ALA A 1 9.37 -3.03 2.60
N ARG A 2 8.82 -1.82 2.79
CA ARG A 2 8.72 -1.18 4.11
C ARG A 2 7.89 -2.00 5.11
N LEU A 3 6.75 -2.52 4.68
CA LEU A 3 5.86 -3.32 5.53
C LEU A 3 6.60 -4.54 6.11
N ILE A 4 7.39 -5.25 5.31
CA ILE A 4 8.20 -6.39 5.76
C ILE A 4 9.22 -5.96 6.83
N ASN A 5 9.93 -4.85 6.62
CA ASN A 5 10.90 -4.34 7.59
C ASN A 5 10.24 -3.95 8.92
N VAL A 6 9.09 -3.29 8.85
CA VAL A 6 8.33 -2.87 10.04
C VAL A 6 7.75 -4.08 10.76
N HIS A 7 7.19 -5.05 10.04
CA HIS A 7 6.67 -6.28 10.62
C HIS A 7 7.76 -7.10 11.34
N THR A 8 8.96 -7.14 10.77
CA THR A 8 10.12 -7.75 11.44
C THR A 8 10.39 -7.11 12.81
N GLY A 9 10.33 -5.78 12.89
CA GLY A 9 10.46 -5.05 14.15
C GLY A 9 9.29 -5.29 15.11
N LEU A 10 8.07 -5.32 14.56
CA LEU A 10 6.86 -5.59 15.34
C LEU A 10 6.96 -6.93 16.10
N LEU A 11 7.34 -8.00 15.40
CA LEU A 11 7.49 -9.33 16.02
C LEU A 11 8.60 -9.39 17.10
N MET A 12 9.54 -8.44 17.10
CA MET A 12 10.56 -8.33 18.15
C MET A 12 10.08 -7.52 19.36
N ASP A 13 9.21 -6.54 19.14
CA ASP A 13 8.75 -5.59 20.15
C ASP A 13 7.50 -6.11 20.90
N LEU A 14 6.77 -7.08 20.33
CA LEU A 14 5.56 -7.63 20.93
C LEU A 14 5.85 -8.58 22.09
N PRO A 15 5.00 -8.61 23.14
CA PRO A 15 4.99 -9.65 24.15
C PRO A 15 4.82 -11.05 23.53
N ARG A 16 5.43 -12.08 24.14
CA ARG A 16 5.47 -13.44 23.58
C ARG A 16 4.12 -14.14 23.50
N ASP A 17 3.15 -13.68 24.24
CA ASP A 17 1.78 -14.19 24.33
C ASP A 17 0.82 -13.47 23.40
N VAL A 18 1.30 -12.52 22.59
CA VAL A 18 0.54 -11.89 21.50
C VAL A 18 0.79 -12.68 20.22
N GLU A 19 -0.24 -13.36 19.74
CA GLU A 19 -0.19 -14.20 18.54
C GLU A 19 -0.31 -13.36 17.26
N ILE A 20 0.81 -12.80 16.80
CA ILE A 20 0.96 -12.21 15.48
C ILE A 20 2.13 -12.92 14.80
N ASP A 21 1.93 -13.39 13.59
CA ASP A 21 2.91 -14.14 12.84
C ASP A 21 3.25 -13.50 11.47
N TRP A 22 4.08 -14.17 10.69
CA TRP A 22 4.47 -13.74 9.36
C TRP A 22 3.32 -13.81 8.34
N PHE A 23 2.29 -14.63 8.59
CA PHE A 23 1.16 -14.79 7.69
C PHE A 23 0.29 -13.53 7.59
N THR A 24 0.29 -12.72 8.65
CA THR A 24 -0.33 -11.38 8.65
C THR A 24 0.06 -10.54 7.41
N LEU A 25 1.31 -10.67 6.94
CA LEU A 25 1.74 -10.00 5.70
C LEU A 25 1.03 -10.53 4.45
N VAL A 26 0.73 -11.82 4.40
CA VAL A 26 0.01 -12.45 3.29
C VAL A 26 -1.44 -11.97 3.29
N THR A 27 -2.07 -11.93 4.47
CA THR A 27 -3.45 -11.45 4.66
C THR A 27 -3.61 -9.99 4.27
N ILE A 28 -2.69 -9.10 4.62
CA ILE A 28 -2.72 -7.69 4.20
C ILE A 28 -2.80 -7.55 2.67
N PHE A 29 -2.22 -8.48 1.92
CA PHE A 29 -2.24 -8.46 0.46
C PHE A 29 -3.39 -9.27 -0.16
N ASP A 30 -4.30 -9.84 0.65
CA ASP A 30 -5.41 -10.72 0.19
C ASP A 30 -4.88 -11.85 -0.72
N ALA A 31 -3.80 -12.51 -0.27
CA ALA A 31 -3.03 -13.45 -1.07
C ALA A 31 -2.97 -14.87 -0.49
N GLU A 32 -3.85 -15.19 0.47
CA GLU A 32 -3.86 -16.46 1.20
C GLU A 32 -4.06 -17.66 0.26
N MET A 33 -4.98 -17.54 -0.69
CA MET A 33 -5.25 -18.61 -1.66
C MET A 33 -4.01 -18.91 -2.51
N PHE A 34 -3.31 -17.88 -2.99
CA PHE A 34 -2.06 -18.04 -3.73
C PHE A 34 -0.94 -18.60 -2.87
N TYR A 35 -0.87 -18.20 -1.60
CA TYR A 35 0.12 -18.72 -0.67
C TYR A 35 -0.07 -20.22 -0.47
N HIS A 36 -1.27 -20.66 -0.09
CA HIS A 36 -1.57 -22.08 0.16
C HIS A 36 -1.49 -22.96 -1.09
N ALA A 37 -1.62 -22.39 -2.28
CA ALA A 37 -1.38 -23.13 -3.53
C ALA A 37 0.11 -23.47 -3.75
N ASN A 38 1.04 -22.76 -3.10
CA ASN A 38 2.49 -22.93 -3.31
C ASN A 38 3.25 -23.37 -2.05
N PHE A 39 2.70 -23.15 -0.85
CA PHE A 39 3.36 -23.41 0.44
C PHE A 39 2.40 -24.05 1.44
N GLU A 40 2.82 -25.17 2.03
CA GLU A 40 2.04 -25.87 3.08
C GLU A 40 2.26 -25.29 4.48
N GLN A 41 3.47 -24.77 4.75
CA GLN A 41 3.85 -24.33 6.09
C GLN A 41 3.98 -22.81 6.17
N ILE A 42 3.39 -22.23 7.21
CA ILE A 42 3.53 -20.82 7.53
C ILE A 42 4.79 -20.64 8.39
N ASN A 43 5.82 -20.05 7.80
CA ASN A 43 7.05 -19.64 8.48
C ASN A 43 7.70 -18.45 7.77
N GLU A 44 8.66 -17.80 8.42
CA GLU A 44 9.33 -16.63 7.88
C GLU A 44 9.92 -16.86 6.49
N ASN A 45 10.61 -17.98 6.27
CA ASN A 45 11.28 -18.24 5.00
C ASN A 45 10.28 -18.40 3.85
N ASN A 46 9.21 -19.14 4.07
CA ASN A 46 8.17 -19.38 3.05
C ASN A 46 7.42 -18.06 2.74
N VAL A 47 7.05 -17.28 3.76
CA VAL A 47 6.39 -15.98 3.54
C VAL A 47 7.32 -15.01 2.81
N MET A 48 8.61 -14.96 3.16
CA MET A 48 9.58 -14.12 2.44
C MET A 48 9.77 -14.59 1.01
N GLN A 49 9.89 -15.90 0.77
CA GLN A 49 9.98 -16.46 -0.58
C GLN A 49 8.74 -16.09 -1.40
N PHE A 50 7.55 -16.26 -0.83
CA PHE A 50 6.28 -15.93 -1.47
C PHE A 50 6.17 -14.44 -1.85
N LEU A 51 6.44 -13.54 -0.90
CA LEU A 51 6.27 -12.09 -1.12
C LEU A 51 7.38 -11.46 -1.98
N LEU A 52 8.58 -12.05 -1.98
CA LEU A 52 9.72 -11.42 -2.66
C LEU A 52 10.05 -12.08 -4.00
N ALA A 53 9.93 -13.40 -4.13
CA ALA A 53 10.52 -14.13 -5.24
C ALA A 53 9.61 -15.17 -5.92
N GLU A 54 8.43 -15.52 -5.34
CA GLU A 54 7.58 -16.57 -5.91
C GLU A 54 7.09 -16.22 -7.34
N PRO A 55 7.44 -17.03 -8.36
CA PRO A 55 7.07 -16.73 -9.75
C PRO A 55 5.55 -16.79 -9.99
N ASN A 56 4.85 -17.70 -9.29
CA ASN A 56 3.41 -17.86 -9.41
C ASN A 56 2.61 -16.82 -8.63
N ASN A 57 3.27 -15.99 -7.83
CA ASN A 57 2.65 -14.87 -7.13
C ASN A 57 2.78 -13.59 -7.96
N PRO A 58 1.70 -13.10 -8.61
CA PRO A 58 1.76 -11.91 -9.46
C PRO A 58 2.16 -10.64 -8.72
N ILE A 59 1.91 -10.59 -7.41
CA ILE A 59 2.24 -9.45 -6.54
C ILE A 59 3.62 -9.59 -5.88
N SER A 60 4.38 -10.68 -6.14
CA SER A 60 5.74 -10.78 -5.61
C SER A 60 6.58 -9.58 -6.06
N LEU A 61 7.52 -9.18 -5.20
CA LEU A 61 8.38 -8.04 -5.47
C LEU A 61 9.11 -8.17 -6.82
N LEU A 62 9.64 -9.37 -7.11
CA LEU A 62 10.36 -9.61 -8.35
C LEU A 62 9.46 -9.52 -9.58
N ASN A 63 8.25 -10.09 -9.53
CA ASN A 63 7.28 -10.00 -10.62
C ASN A 63 6.79 -8.55 -10.81
N SER A 64 6.51 -7.84 -9.73
CA SER A 64 6.13 -6.42 -9.79
C SER A 64 7.22 -5.57 -10.43
N LEU A 65 8.49 -5.76 -10.05
CA LEU A 65 9.61 -5.05 -10.67
C LEU A 65 9.82 -5.45 -12.14
N SER A 66 9.60 -6.72 -12.49
CA SER A 66 9.64 -7.17 -13.88
C SER A 66 8.58 -6.46 -14.72
N ALA A 67 7.35 -6.37 -14.21
CA ALA A 67 6.25 -5.66 -14.87
C ALA A 67 6.54 -4.15 -15.01
N VAL A 68 7.04 -3.51 -13.94
CA VAL A 68 7.44 -2.08 -13.99
C VAL A 68 8.54 -1.85 -15.02
N ARG A 69 9.55 -2.75 -15.06
CA ARG A 69 10.64 -2.69 -16.04
C ARG A 69 10.12 -2.79 -17.46
N GLU A 70 9.21 -3.73 -17.74
CA GLU A 70 8.64 -3.89 -19.08
C GLU A 70 7.77 -2.70 -19.46
N ASN A 71 6.94 -2.20 -18.55
CA ASN A 71 6.14 -0.99 -18.78
C ASN A 71 7.02 0.23 -19.07
N ALA A 72 8.11 0.42 -18.33
CA ALA A 72 9.04 1.52 -18.60
C ALA A 72 9.73 1.36 -19.97
N ARG A 73 10.12 0.13 -20.34
CA ARG A 73 10.75 -0.17 -21.64
C ARG A 73 9.83 0.14 -22.84
N THR A 74 8.53 -0.11 -22.68
CA THR A 74 7.53 0.14 -23.75
C THR A 74 7.00 1.55 -23.76
N SER A 75 7.43 2.42 -22.84
CA SER A 75 6.94 3.80 -22.67
C SER A 75 8.08 4.83 -22.68
N LEU A 76 9.19 4.53 -23.38
CA LEU A 76 10.38 5.42 -23.46
C LEU A 76 10.10 6.76 -24.13
N ASP A 77 9.07 6.83 -24.96
CA ASP A 77 8.59 8.06 -25.62
C ASP A 77 7.83 9.00 -24.65
N ILE A 78 7.43 8.49 -23.50
CA ILE A 78 6.60 9.21 -22.52
C ILE A 78 7.42 9.53 -21.25
N LEU A 79 8.29 8.60 -20.84
CA LEU A 79 9.05 8.66 -19.60
C LEU A 79 10.40 9.36 -19.78
N PRO A 80 10.90 10.08 -18.76
CA PRO A 80 12.30 10.51 -18.73
C PRO A 80 13.24 9.30 -18.86
N GLU A 81 14.31 9.42 -19.63
CA GLU A 81 15.29 8.36 -19.90
C GLU A 81 15.88 7.76 -18.63
N GLU A 82 16.18 8.61 -17.65
CA GLU A 82 16.73 8.20 -16.35
C GLU A 82 15.76 7.29 -15.57
N THR A 83 14.45 7.39 -15.85
CA THR A 83 13.44 6.51 -15.24
C THR A 83 13.67 5.06 -15.63
N TRP A 84 13.89 4.81 -16.93
CA TRP A 84 14.18 3.48 -17.44
C TRP A 84 15.47 2.92 -16.85
N GLU A 85 16.53 3.72 -16.82
CA GLU A 85 17.84 3.32 -16.27
C GLU A 85 17.67 2.89 -14.79
N GLN A 86 17.06 3.73 -13.96
CA GLN A 86 16.88 3.44 -12.53
C GLN A 86 16.00 2.20 -12.30
N VAL A 87 14.93 2.01 -13.06
CA VAL A 87 14.06 0.84 -12.96
C VAL A 87 14.78 -0.44 -13.38
N ASN A 88 15.55 -0.39 -14.48
CA ASN A 88 16.30 -1.52 -14.97
C ASN A 88 17.42 -1.93 -14.00
N GLU A 89 18.17 -0.98 -13.47
CA GLU A 89 19.18 -1.23 -12.43
C GLU A 89 18.57 -1.85 -11.18
N LEU A 90 17.44 -1.31 -10.71
CA LEU A 90 16.74 -1.84 -9.54
C LEU A 90 16.28 -3.29 -9.77
N TYR A 91 15.69 -3.60 -10.93
CA TYR A 91 15.29 -4.97 -11.27
C TYR A 91 16.48 -5.94 -11.26
N LEU A 92 17.58 -5.57 -11.89
CA LEU A 92 18.78 -6.41 -11.96
C LEU A 92 19.40 -6.64 -10.57
N LEU A 93 19.49 -5.59 -9.75
CA LEU A 93 19.95 -5.68 -8.38
C LEU A 93 19.11 -6.66 -7.57
N VAL A 94 17.78 -6.49 -7.59
CA VAL A 94 16.86 -7.34 -6.83
C VAL A 94 16.93 -8.78 -7.33
N LYS A 95 16.93 -9.01 -8.63
CA LYS A 95 17.06 -10.35 -9.23
C LYS A 95 18.32 -11.08 -8.77
N ASN A 96 19.45 -10.38 -8.70
CA ASN A 96 20.73 -10.97 -8.28
C ASN A 96 20.78 -11.29 -6.77
N GLU A 97 20.06 -10.52 -5.95
CA GLU A 97 20.04 -10.69 -4.49
C GLU A 97 18.96 -11.70 -4.00
N MET A 98 18.08 -12.20 -4.88
CA MET A 98 17.01 -13.13 -4.49
C MET A 98 17.51 -14.41 -3.81
N ALA A 99 18.68 -14.94 -4.18
CA ALA A 99 19.26 -16.12 -3.52
C ALA A 99 19.63 -15.89 -2.04
N ALA A 100 19.77 -14.62 -1.63
CA ALA A 100 20.22 -14.25 -0.28
C ALA A 100 19.08 -13.77 0.64
N ILE A 101 17.82 -13.83 0.20
CA ILE A 101 16.65 -13.32 0.96
C ILE A 101 16.38 -14.07 2.27
N SER A 102 16.81 -15.32 2.41
CA SER A 102 16.73 -16.08 3.67
C SER A 102 17.60 -15.48 4.79
N ASN A 103 18.65 -14.74 4.43
CA ASN A 103 19.48 -14.04 5.40
C ASN A 103 18.82 -12.72 5.80
N ARG A 104 18.34 -12.61 7.05
CA ARG A 104 17.60 -11.43 7.56
C ARG A 104 18.37 -10.12 7.34
N ARG A 105 19.68 -10.08 7.60
CA ARG A 105 20.48 -8.85 7.48
C ARG A 105 20.58 -8.41 6.03
N ARG A 106 20.88 -9.33 5.10
CA ARG A 106 20.94 -9.03 3.66
C ARG A 106 19.59 -8.61 3.12
N ARG A 107 18.54 -9.34 3.49
CA ARG A 107 17.16 -8.99 3.13
C ARG A 107 16.77 -7.59 3.60
N GLN A 108 17.06 -7.24 4.86
CA GLN A 108 16.77 -5.90 5.38
C GLN A 108 17.51 -4.82 4.58
N GLN A 109 18.78 -5.01 4.29
CA GLN A 109 19.57 -4.07 3.49
C GLN A 109 19.01 -3.93 2.07
N LEU A 110 18.66 -5.04 1.41
CA LEU A 110 18.01 -5.04 0.10
C LEU A 110 16.70 -4.25 0.12
N LEU A 111 15.82 -4.50 1.10
CA LEU A 111 14.55 -3.80 1.23
C LEU A 111 14.71 -2.29 1.46
N LEU A 112 15.73 -1.85 2.21
CA LEU A 112 16.09 -0.43 2.35
C LEU A 112 16.51 0.17 1.02
N THR A 113 17.42 -0.48 0.30
CA THR A 113 17.88 -0.04 -1.03
C THR A 113 16.72 0.07 -2.02
N ILE A 114 15.79 -0.89 -2.01
CA ILE A 114 14.59 -0.83 -2.85
C ILE A 114 13.75 0.42 -2.54
N MET A 115 13.54 0.72 -1.25
CA MET A 115 12.78 1.91 -0.87
C MET A 115 13.45 3.21 -1.35
N GLU A 116 14.77 3.32 -1.22
CA GLU A 116 15.56 4.47 -1.67
C GLU A 116 15.48 4.63 -3.20
N ARG A 117 15.67 3.55 -3.96
CA ARG A 117 15.59 3.55 -5.42
C ARG A 117 14.19 3.89 -5.93
N CYS A 118 13.14 3.37 -5.29
CA CYS A 118 11.75 3.76 -5.61
C CYS A 118 11.50 5.26 -5.35
N GLN A 119 12.08 5.84 -4.30
CA GLN A 119 12.00 7.28 -4.05
C GLN A 119 12.72 8.09 -5.12
N THR A 120 13.88 7.62 -5.59
CA THR A 120 14.64 8.24 -6.70
C THR A 120 13.80 8.23 -7.98
N VAL A 121 13.23 7.09 -8.37
CA VAL A 121 12.34 6.98 -9.55
C VAL A 121 11.17 7.97 -9.44
N TRP A 122 10.49 8.03 -8.30
CA TRP A 122 9.41 9.00 -8.10
C TRP A 122 9.89 10.45 -8.12
N GLY A 123 11.09 10.74 -7.63
CA GLY A 123 11.73 12.05 -7.73
C GLY A 123 11.95 12.48 -9.17
N ILE A 124 12.48 11.60 -10.02
CA ILE A 124 12.66 11.85 -11.47
C ILE A 124 11.31 12.13 -12.13
N LEU A 125 10.32 11.24 -11.97
CA LEU A 125 9.00 11.38 -12.57
C LEU A 125 8.31 12.69 -12.17
N VAL A 126 8.38 13.08 -10.90
CA VAL A 126 7.74 14.30 -10.42
C VAL A 126 8.45 15.57 -10.92
N ASN A 127 9.77 15.55 -11.09
CA ASN A 127 10.53 16.74 -11.48
C ASN A 127 10.71 16.88 -13.00
N HIS A 128 10.72 15.79 -13.77
CA HIS A 128 11.09 15.83 -15.21
C HIS A 128 9.91 15.58 -16.14
N MET A 129 8.80 14.94 -15.70
CA MET A 129 7.66 14.71 -16.58
C MET A 129 6.82 15.97 -16.82
N SER A 130 6.41 16.18 -18.06
CA SER A 130 5.35 17.13 -18.39
C SER A 130 4.02 16.73 -17.72
N ARG A 131 3.22 17.72 -17.32
CA ARG A 131 1.91 17.51 -16.63
C ARG A 131 0.80 17.20 -17.64
N ASN A 132 1.04 16.22 -18.53
CA ASN A 132 0.12 15.71 -19.52
C ASN A 132 -0.74 14.55 -18.97
N HIS A 133 -1.55 13.93 -19.83
CA HIS A 133 -2.43 12.83 -19.43
C HIS A 133 -1.66 11.64 -18.83
N ALA A 134 -0.49 11.29 -19.36
CA ALA A 134 0.34 10.20 -18.82
C ALA A 134 0.73 10.46 -17.35
N TYR A 135 1.18 11.69 -17.05
CA TYR A 135 1.46 12.10 -15.67
C TYR A 135 0.21 12.00 -14.79
N HIS A 136 -0.94 12.44 -15.29
CA HIS A 136 -2.19 12.37 -14.53
C HIS A 136 -2.60 10.92 -14.24
N PHE A 137 -2.51 10.00 -15.20
CA PHE A 137 -2.74 8.57 -14.95
C PHE A 137 -1.79 7.99 -13.92
N MET A 138 -0.50 8.28 -14.01
CA MET A 138 0.49 7.80 -13.03
C MET A 138 0.21 8.31 -11.62
N GLN A 139 -0.16 9.57 -11.47
CA GLN A 139 -0.52 10.12 -10.16
C GLN A 139 -1.83 9.54 -9.64
N THR A 140 -2.82 9.32 -10.50
CA THR A 140 -4.08 8.65 -10.13
C THR A 140 -3.80 7.24 -9.60
N ALA A 141 -3.06 6.43 -10.35
CA ALA A 141 -2.68 5.08 -9.93
C ALA A 141 -1.92 5.06 -8.59
N LYS A 142 -0.93 5.96 -8.44
CA LYS A 142 -0.18 6.12 -7.19
C LYS A 142 -1.08 6.40 -5.98
N HIS A 143 -2.09 7.23 -6.15
CA HIS A 143 -2.99 7.58 -5.03
C HIS A 143 -4.05 6.52 -4.78
N LEU A 144 -4.48 5.78 -5.82
CA LEU A 144 -5.29 4.57 -5.68
C LEU A 144 -4.56 3.52 -4.83
N GLU A 145 -3.34 3.16 -5.21
CA GLU A 145 -2.49 2.22 -4.46
C GLU A 145 -2.23 2.67 -3.02
N ARG A 146 -2.04 3.97 -2.79
CA ARG A 146 -1.86 4.50 -1.45
C ARG A 146 -3.11 4.39 -0.59
N ALA A 147 -4.28 4.68 -1.15
CA ALA A 147 -5.54 4.54 -0.44
C ALA A 147 -5.82 3.07 -0.13
N ASP A 148 -5.67 2.18 -1.11
CA ASP A 148 -5.83 0.74 -0.94
C ASP A 148 -4.87 0.18 0.13
N MET A 149 -3.58 0.47 0.05
CA MET A 149 -2.62 -0.02 1.04
C MET A 149 -2.85 0.55 2.44
N THR A 150 -3.27 1.81 2.55
CA THR A 150 -3.59 2.41 3.86
C THR A 150 -4.82 1.75 4.46
N SER A 151 -5.87 1.48 3.66
CA SER A 151 -7.08 0.80 4.13
C SER A 151 -6.78 -0.64 4.59
N ARG A 152 -5.99 -1.41 3.84
CA ARG A 152 -5.58 -2.78 4.22
C ARG A 152 -4.79 -2.85 5.52
N ILE A 153 -3.87 -1.92 5.73
CA ILE A 153 -3.09 -1.88 6.98
C ILE A 153 -3.97 -1.46 8.16
N LEU A 154 -4.90 -0.51 7.95
CA LEU A 154 -5.88 -0.11 8.98
C LEU A 154 -6.84 -1.25 9.30
N GLU A 155 -7.36 -1.91 8.29
CA GLU A 155 -8.25 -3.07 8.39
C GLU A 155 -7.61 -4.17 9.24
N MET A 156 -6.43 -4.65 8.85
CA MET A 156 -5.74 -5.73 9.56
C MET A 156 -5.41 -5.35 11.01
N THR A 157 -4.95 -4.12 11.26
CA THR A 157 -4.66 -3.67 12.62
C THR A 157 -5.92 -3.62 13.47
N SER A 158 -7.04 -3.15 12.91
CA SER A 158 -8.33 -3.09 13.61
C SER A 158 -8.87 -4.49 13.90
N LEU A 159 -8.71 -5.44 12.97
CA LEU A 159 -9.07 -6.84 13.14
C LEU A 159 -8.29 -7.50 14.29
N LEU A 160 -6.97 -7.35 14.30
CA LEU A 160 -6.10 -7.87 15.36
C LEU A 160 -6.51 -7.34 16.74
N MET A 161 -6.93 -6.09 16.83
CA MET A 161 -7.42 -5.47 18.06
C MET A 161 -8.81 -6.01 18.48
N ALA A 162 -9.69 -6.29 17.53
CA ALA A 162 -11.04 -6.79 17.79
C ALA A 162 -11.03 -8.25 18.26
N GLU A 163 -10.21 -9.09 17.62
CA GLU A 163 -10.15 -10.54 17.88
C GLU A 163 -9.44 -10.87 19.19
N ASN A 164 -8.39 -10.13 19.53
CA ASN A 164 -7.57 -10.44 20.70
C ASN A 164 -7.76 -9.40 21.82
N ARG A 165 -8.67 -9.68 22.74
CA ARG A 165 -8.98 -8.82 23.91
C ARG A 165 -8.17 -9.17 25.16
N SER A 166 -7.07 -9.90 25.03
CA SER A 166 -6.20 -10.26 26.16
C SER A 166 -5.59 -9.01 26.83
N GLU A 167 -5.17 -9.16 28.08
CA GLU A 167 -4.48 -8.09 28.83
C GLU A 167 -3.17 -7.70 28.12
N SER A 168 -2.44 -8.68 27.60
CA SER A 168 -1.20 -8.50 26.86
C SER A 168 -1.42 -7.72 25.56
N MET A 169 -2.51 -7.97 24.83
CA MET A 169 -2.84 -7.21 23.62
C MET A 169 -3.17 -5.76 23.96
N ARG A 170 -3.89 -5.50 25.05
CA ARG A 170 -4.15 -4.11 25.51
C ARG A 170 -2.85 -3.40 25.87
N ALA A 171 -1.92 -4.09 26.51
CA ALA A 171 -0.59 -3.55 26.82
C ALA A 171 0.24 -3.28 25.55
N ALA A 172 0.05 -4.09 24.50
CA ALA A 172 0.73 -3.96 23.20
C ALA A 172 0.08 -2.96 22.23
N GLU A 173 -1.10 -2.43 22.54
CA GLU A 173 -1.86 -1.54 21.66
C GLU A 173 -1.02 -0.37 21.11
N GLY A 174 -0.33 0.34 21.99
CA GLY A 174 0.55 1.46 21.59
C GLY A 174 1.70 1.03 20.69
N ILE A 175 2.20 -0.20 20.85
CA ILE A 175 3.23 -0.78 19.97
C ILE A 175 2.65 -1.01 18.58
N LEU A 176 1.49 -1.63 18.47
CA LEU A 176 0.83 -1.91 17.21
C LEU A 176 0.53 -0.62 16.42
N TRP A 177 -0.07 0.37 17.07
CA TRP A 177 -0.33 1.67 16.42
C TRP A 177 0.96 2.38 16.01
N THR A 178 2.02 2.28 16.78
CA THR A 178 3.33 2.84 16.44
C THR A 178 3.92 2.14 15.20
N HIS A 179 3.85 0.81 15.13
CA HIS A 179 4.33 0.07 13.95
C HIS A 179 3.47 0.33 12.71
N LEU A 180 2.16 0.49 12.86
CA LEU A 180 1.29 0.94 11.77
C LEU A 180 1.73 2.30 11.22
N LEU A 181 1.95 3.29 12.09
CA LEU A 181 2.47 4.60 11.68
C LEU A 181 3.82 4.49 10.96
N ARG A 182 4.72 3.61 11.43
CA ARG A 182 6.02 3.34 10.76
C ARG A 182 5.83 2.70 9.38
N ALA A 183 4.91 1.74 9.25
CA ALA A 183 4.61 1.09 7.97
C ALA A 183 4.16 2.10 6.91
N LEU A 184 3.41 3.11 7.32
CA LEU A 184 2.94 4.20 6.46
C LEU A 184 3.90 5.41 6.40
N SER A 185 5.08 5.35 7.03
CA SER A 185 6.00 6.51 7.20
C SER A 185 5.31 7.73 7.81
N ALA A 186 4.40 7.51 8.71
CA ALA A 186 3.50 8.49 9.29
C ALA A 186 3.95 8.97 10.67
N GLN A 187 4.80 8.20 11.37
CA GLN A 187 5.11 8.41 12.79
C GLN A 187 5.58 9.85 13.09
N GLN A 188 6.51 10.39 12.31
CA GLN A 188 7.04 11.74 12.55
C GLN A 188 5.97 12.81 12.33
N MET A 189 5.17 12.70 11.27
CA MET A 189 4.11 13.67 10.96
C MET A 189 2.98 13.58 11.98
N TYR A 190 2.62 12.37 12.41
CA TYR A 190 1.69 12.17 13.51
C TYR A 190 2.16 12.88 14.79
N THR A 191 3.40 12.68 15.19
CA THR A 191 3.97 13.31 16.41
C THR A 191 3.99 14.84 16.31
N GLN A 192 4.19 15.41 15.13
CA GLN A 192 4.12 16.86 14.92
C GLN A 192 2.69 17.40 15.05
N THR A 193 1.69 16.64 14.65
CA THR A 193 0.28 17.03 14.67
C THR A 193 -0.36 16.78 16.05
N TYR A 194 -0.03 15.63 16.64
CA TYR A 194 -0.57 15.17 17.92
C TYR A 194 0.57 15.10 18.93
N SER A 195 0.64 16.04 19.83
CA SER A 195 1.67 16.13 20.90
C SER A 195 1.48 15.05 21.99
N SER A 196 0.48 14.19 21.90
CA SER A 196 0.11 13.15 22.86
C SER A 196 0.72 11.78 22.54
N SER A 197 0.56 10.85 23.47
CA SER A 197 0.91 9.44 23.24
C SER A 197 0.16 8.85 22.02
N VAL A 198 0.77 7.86 21.36
CA VAL A 198 0.14 7.14 20.27
C VAL A 198 -1.04 6.33 20.81
N ASN A 199 -2.23 6.58 20.30
CA ASN A 199 -3.47 5.87 20.65
C ASN A 199 -4.36 5.68 19.41
N ALA A 200 -5.33 4.78 19.51
CA ALA A 200 -6.23 4.42 18.42
C ALA A 200 -6.92 5.64 17.79
N ASP A 201 -7.59 6.44 18.60
CA ASP A 201 -8.41 7.58 18.11
C ASP A 201 -7.57 8.59 17.33
N GLY A 202 -6.40 8.95 17.86
CA GLY A 202 -5.49 9.88 17.21
C GLY A 202 -4.96 9.32 15.88
N VAL A 203 -4.52 8.04 15.87
CA VAL A 203 -3.97 7.39 14.70
C VAL A 203 -5.03 7.22 13.61
N LEU A 204 -6.21 6.75 13.96
CA LEU A 204 -7.33 6.60 13.03
C LEU A 204 -7.77 7.95 12.46
N THR A 205 -7.93 8.98 13.31
CA THR A 205 -8.27 10.33 12.85
C THR A 205 -7.21 10.85 11.86
N PHE A 206 -5.93 10.69 12.17
CA PHE A 206 -4.83 11.13 11.32
C PHE A 206 -4.78 10.38 9.98
N LEU A 207 -4.82 9.06 10.01
CA LEU A 207 -4.68 8.28 8.79
C LEU A 207 -5.94 8.28 7.90
N ILE A 208 -7.11 8.53 8.49
CA ILE A 208 -8.35 8.57 7.72
C ILE A 208 -8.64 9.98 7.24
N ARG A 209 -8.50 11.03 8.08
CA ARG A 209 -9.06 12.36 7.83
C ARG A 209 -8.05 13.48 7.60
N ASP A 210 -6.76 13.28 7.85
CA ASP A 210 -5.79 14.36 7.69
C ASP A 210 -5.71 14.82 6.23
N GLU A 211 -5.88 16.13 6.02
CA GLU A 211 -5.90 16.73 4.68
C GLU A 211 -4.52 17.02 4.10
N ALA A 212 -3.50 17.03 4.94
CA ALA A 212 -2.13 17.40 4.56
C ALA A 212 -1.19 16.19 4.42
N PHE A 213 -1.46 15.10 5.15
CA PHE A 213 -0.59 13.94 5.14
C PHE A 213 -0.79 13.09 3.88
N PRO A 214 0.26 12.89 3.03
CA PRO A 214 0.10 12.28 1.70
C PRO A 214 -0.31 10.80 1.67
N ARG A 215 -0.39 10.14 2.82
CA ARG A 215 -0.82 8.73 2.95
C ARG A 215 -2.10 8.59 3.76
N SER A 216 -2.75 9.67 4.17
CA SER A 216 -4.10 9.60 4.70
C SER A 216 -5.06 9.20 3.58
N LEU A 217 -6.18 8.57 3.97
CA LEU A 217 -7.23 8.22 3.02
C LEU A 217 -7.83 9.46 2.38
N PHE A 218 -8.13 10.49 3.20
CA PHE A 218 -8.69 11.74 2.68
C PHE A 218 -7.78 12.40 1.64
N PHE A 219 -6.50 12.59 1.94
CA PHE A 219 -5.55 13.17 0.99
C PHE A 219 -5.46 12.35 -0.30
N SER A 220 -5.34 11.03 -0.18
CA SER A 220 -5.21 10.14 -1.33
C SER A 220 -6.43 10.17 -2.22
N LEU A 221 -7.64 10.06 -1.63
CA LEU A 221 -8.90 10.13 -2.37
C LEU A 221 -9.09 11.52 -3.02
N LYS A 222 -8.84 12.62 -2.31
CA LYS A 222 -8.89 13.97 -2.87
C LYS A 222 -7.92 14.15 -4.04
N ALA A 223 -6.73 13.56 -3.96
CA ALA A 223 -5.74 13.60 -5.02
C ALA A 223 -6.18 12.80 -6.26
N ILE A 224 -6.83 11.64 -6.09
CA ILE A 224 -7.41 10.88 -7.20
C ILE A 224 -8.35 11.77 -8.02
N GLY A 225 -9.32 12.43 -7.39
CA GLY A 225 -10.24 13.34 -8.08
C GLY A 225 -9.53 14.48 -8.80
N ARG A 226 -8.50 15.08 -8.16
CA ARG A 226 -7.68 16.15 -8.78
C ARG A 226 -7.00 15.67 -10.06
N TYR A 227 -6.48 14.45 -10.09
CA TYR A 227 -5.74 13.93 -11.25
C TYR A 227 -6.66 13.29 -12.30
N LEU A 228 -7.85 12.84 -11.94
CA LEU A 228 -8.88 12.41 -12.88
C LEU A 228 -9.50 13.58 -13.65
N TRP A 229 -9.66 14.75 -12.99
CA TRP A 229 -10.38 15.90 -13.57
C TRP A 229 -9.85 16.37 -14.92
N PRO A 230 -8.52 16.46 -15.20
CA PRO A 230 -8.00 16.90 -16.50
C PRO A 230 -8.05 15.83 -17.59
N LEU A 231 -8.44 14.58 -17.27
CA LEU A 231 -8.48 13.51 -18.26
C LEU A 231 -9.69 13.64 -19.19
N PRO A 232 -9.57 13.28 -20.46
CA PRO A 232 -10.68 13.39 -21.40
C PRO A 232 -11.86 12.51 -20.97
N GLN A 233 -13.07 13.05 -21.10
CA GLN A 233 -14.32 12.34 -20.78
C GLN A 233 -14.42 11.83 -19.33
N SER A 234 -13.77 12.45 -18.37
CA SER A 234 -13.67 11.96 -16.98
C SER A 234 -14.97 12.07 -16.16
N ALA A 235 -16.04 12.71 -16.66
CA ALA A 235 -17.24 13.05 -15.88
C ALA A 235 -17.84 11.87 -15.11
N THR A 236 -18.14 10.75 -15.76
CA THR A 236 -18.74 9.56 -15.13
C THR A 236 -17.84 8.92 -14.07
N THR A 237 -16.52 8.89 -14.31
CA THR A 237 -15.54 8.37 -13.36
C THR A 237 -15.38 9.30 -12.17
N LEU A 238 -15.49 10.62 -12.38
CA LEU A 238 -15.52 11.61 -11.31
C LEU A 238 -16.78 11.53 -10.46
N GLU A 239 -17.94 11.29 -11.05
CA GLU A 239 -19.20 11.04 -10.29
C GLU A 239 -19.06 9.83 -9.38
N HIS A 240 -18.51 8.72 -9.88
CA HIS A 240 -18.23 7.55 -9.05
C HIS A 240 -17.24 7.87 -7.92
N HIS A 241 -16.13 8.54 -8.23
CA HIS A 241 -15.17 8.99 -7.23
C HIS A 241 -15.82 9.90 -6.17
N GLN A 242 -16.68 10.85 -6.55
CA GLN A 242 -17.38 11.74 -5.63
C GLN A 242 -18.33 10.95 -4.70
N LYS A 243 -18.99 9.90 -5.21
CA LYS A 243 -19.80 8.99 -4.40
C LYS A 243 -18.95 8.30 -3.34
N ILE A 244 -17.76 7.76 -3.69
CA ILE A 244 -16.82 7.17 -2.74
C ILE A 244 -16.45 8.18 -1.65
N MET A 245 -16.09 9.40 -2.04
CA MET A 245 -15.73 10.48 -1.10
C MET A 245 -16.88 10.80 -0.14
N SER A 246 -18.10 10.93 -0.64
CA SER A 246 -19.27 11.27 0.19
C SER A 246 -19.59 10.14 1.17
N GLU A 247 -19.59 8.89 0.73
CA GLU A 247 -19.88 7.73 1.58
C GLU A 247 -18.81 7.52 2.65
N MET A 248 -17.52 7.75 2.32
CA MET A 248 -16.44 7.57 3.27
C MET A 248 -16.36 8.65 4.35
N PHE A 249 -16.72 9.92 4.05
CA PHE A 249 -16.45 11.05 4.94
C PHE A 249 -17.68 11.76 5.50
N ASN A 250 -18.91 11.35 5.11
CA ASN A 250 -20.16 11.93 5.64
C ASN A 250 -20.47 11.47 7.07
N GLU A 251 -19.94 10.33 7.51
CA GLU A 251 -20.18 9.80 8.85
C GLU A 251 -19.08 10.22 9.84
N ASN A 252 -19.45 10.31 11.11
CA ASN A 252 -18.49 10.62 12.18
C ASN A 252 -17.71 9.37 12.58
N LEU A 253 -16.64 9.06 11.82
CA LEU A 253 -15.78 7.89 12.04
C LEU A 253 -15.09 7.86 13.41
N LYS A 254 -15.11 8.95 14.18
CA LYS A 254 -14.44 9.04 15.49
C LYS A 254 -15.07 8.16 16.56
N GLU A 255 -16.30 7.76 16.37
CA GLU A 255 -17.07 7.01 17.37
C GLU A 255 -17.29 5.54 16.96
N LEU A 256 -16.64 5.10 15.87
CA LEU A 256 -16.84 3.75 15.38
C LEU A 256 -16.01 2.73 16.18
N PRO A 257 -16.60 1.63 16.66
CA PRO A 257 -15.86 0.51 17.21
C PRO A 257 -14.89 -0.10 16.17
N ALA A 258 -13.86 -0.79 16.63
CA ALA A 258 -12.83 -1.40 15.75
C ALA A 258 -13.44 -2.31 14.67
N GLU A 259 -14.47 -3.07 15.02
CA GLU A 259 -15.20 -3.93 14.08
C GLU A 259 -15.85 -3.14 12.92
N MET A 260 -16.35 -1.94 13.19
CA MET A 260 -16.91 -1.07 12.14
C MET A 260 -15.84 -0.46 11.25
N ILE A 261 -14.64 -0.17 11.80
CA ILE A 261 -13.50 0.31 11.01
C ILE A 261 -13.06 -0.77 10.03
N TYR A 262 -12.94 -2.03 10.49
CA TYR A 262 -12.65 -3.17 9.64
C TYR A 262 -13.61 -3.23 8.43
N THR A 263 -14.92 -3.29 8.68
CA THR A 263 -15.93 -3.35 7.61
C THR A 263 -15.86 -2.16 6.66
N ARG A 264 -15.61 -0.95 7.17
CA ARG A 264 -15.48 0.25 6.33
C ARG A 264 -14.24 0.25 5.45
N MET A 265 -13.14 -0.33 5.92
CA MET A 265 -11.92 -0.45 5.11
C MET A 265 -12.11 -1.46 3.98
N ASP A 266 -12.74 -2.60 4.24
CA ASP A 266 -13.10 -3.60 3.24
C ASP A 266 -14.03 -3.01 2.15
N GLU A 267 -15.11 -2.34 2.55
CA GLU A 267 -16.00 -1.62 1.63
C GLU A 267 -15.25 -0.58 0.77
N LEU A 268 -14.30 0.15 1.34
CA LEU A 268 -13.50 1.12 0.61
C LEU A 268 -12.62 0.43 -0.43
N GLN A 269 -11.97 -0.68 -0.08
CA GLN A 269 -11.12 -1.46 -0.99
C GLN A 269 -11.93 -1.95 -2.20
N ALA A 270 -13.13 -2.50 -1.97
CA ALA A 270 -14.02 -2.93 -3.04
C ALA A 270 -14.37 -1.77 -4.00
N LYS A 271 -14.68 -0.58 -3.46
CA LYS A 271 -14.97 0.61 -4.27
C LYS A 271 -13.74 1.14 -5.02
N LEU A 272 -12.56 1.06 -4.44
CA LEU A 272 -11.30 1.43 -5.12
C LEU A 272 -10.99 0.48 -6.27
N ALA A 273 -11.22 -0.82 -6.07
CA ALA A 273 -11.07 -1.82 -7.13
C ALA A 273 -12.05 -1.58 -8.28
N GLU A 274 -13.31 -1.24 -8.00
CA GLU A 274 -14.30 -0.87 -9.00
C GLU A 274 -13.88 0.40 -9.76
N LEU A 275 -13.45 1.45 -9.06
CA LEU A 275 -12.94 2.69 -9.68
C LEU A 275 -11.74 2.41 -10.58
N SER A 276 -10.80 1.58 -10.13
CA SER A 276 -9.64 1.15 -10.91
C SER A 276 -10.05 0.41 -12.18
N SER A 277 -11.03 -0.49 -12.08
CA SER A 277 -11.59 -1.22 -13.21
C SER A 277 -12.24 -0.29 -14.23
N GLN A 278 -13.04 0.69 -13.79
CA GLN A 278 -13.64 1.70 -14.66
C GLN A 278 -12.58 2.54 -15.38
N ILE A 279 -11.51 2.95 -14.69
CA ILE A 279 -10.39 3.67 -15.29
C ILE A 279 -9.74 2.81 -16.38
N SER A 280 -9.46 1.56 -16.08
CA SER A 280 -8.85 0.61 -17.00
C SER A 280 -9.70 0.39 -18.25
N GLN A 281 -10.99 0.12 -18.09
CA GLN A 281 -11.91 -0.11 -19.20
C GLN A 281 -12.05 1.13 -20.09
N LYS A 282 -12.17 2.29 -19.48
CA LYS A 282 -12.45 3.55 -20.21
C LYS A 282 -11.29 4.03 -21.05
N TRP A 283 -10.07 3.98 -20.55
CA TRP A 283 -8.92 4.60 -21.22
C TRP A 283 -7.88 3.63 -21.78
N PHE A 284 -7.87 2.39 -21.30
CA PHE A 284 -6.88 1.40 -21.71
C PHE A 284 -7.47 0.20 -22.47
N HIS A 285 -8.79 -0.08 -22.33
CA HIS A 285 -9.47 -1.18 -22.98
C HIS A 285 -10.85 -0.77 -23.51
N PRO A 286 -10.98 0.27 -24.35
CA PRO A 286 -12.28 0.80 -24.78
C PRO A 286 -13.12 -0.20 -25.59
N ASP A 287 -12.49 -1.20 -26.25
CA ASP A 287 -13.18 -2.13 -27.16
C ASP A 287 -13.83 -3.35 -26.48
N ARG A 288 -13.65 -3.54 -25.16
CA ARG A 288 -14.26 -4.65 -24.42
C ARG A 288 -15.67 -4.36 -23.89
N SER A 289 -16.20 -3.16 -24.13
CA SER A 289 -17.53 -2.74 -23.67
C SER A 289 -18.65 -2.97 -24.69
N VAL A 290 -18.39 -3.64 -25.84
CA VAL A 290 -19.36 -3.97 -26.89
C VAL A 290 -19.26 -5.45 -27.26
N ALA A 291 -19.37 -6.33 -26.28
CA ALA A 291 -19.56 -7.76 -26.53
C ALA A 291 -20.53 -8.34 -25.50
#